data_7d9c26c546c74903ab29dc77370765d3
#
_entry.id   7d9c26c546c74903ab29dc77370765d3
#
_cell.length_a   1.000
_cell.length_b   1.000
_cell.length_c   1.000
_cell.angle_alpha   90.00
_cell.angle_beta   90.00
_cell.angle_gamma   90.00
#
_symmetry.space_group_name_H-M   'P 1'
#
loop_
_entity.id
_entity.type
_entity.pdbx_description
1 polymer ?
#
loop_
_entity_poly.entity_id
_entity_poly.type
_entity_poly.pdbx_seq_one_letter_code
_entity_poly.pdbx_strand_id
1 'polypeptide(L)'
;YDNFDLESSHVIPALIKKILKLKDNDILECWGTGSSTRDFLYVEDCVEALILASIYYNETNPVNIGTGIETSIIELINKLFEIKGKRFEIKWNGKLDGQPRRVLDVSKAKDLFGFTATTCLDSGLRKTVEWYLNKYDN
;
A
#
# COMPACT_ATOMS: atom_id res chain seq x y z
N TYR A 1 4.30 -10.85 -3.42
CA TYR A 1 5.50 -10.67 -4.24
C TYR A 1 6.08 -9.27 -4.05
N ASP A 2 6.70 -8.99 -2.87
CA ASP A 2 7.31 -7.69 -2.58
C ASP A 2 8.62 -7.89 -1.81
N ASN A 3 9.41 -6.83 -1.68
CA ASN A 3 10.61 -6.80 -0.87
C ASN A 3 10.26 -6.46 0.58
N PHE A 4 10.48 -7.39 1.51
CA PHE A 4 10.24 -7.22 2.94
C PHE A 4 11.53 -6.93 3.75
N ASP A 5 12.61 -6.57 3.09
CA ASP A 5 13.82 -6.11 3.77
C ASP A 5 13.58 -4.72 4.40
N LEU A 6 13.90 -4.56 5.69
CA LEU A 6 13.55 -3.33 6.43
C LEU A 6 14.37 -2.11 6.03
N GLU A 7 15.50 -2.29 5.35
CA GLU A 7 16.35 -1.19 4.91
C GLU A 7 15.96 -0.68 3.52
N SER A 8 15.43 -1.56 2.68
CA SER A 8 15.16 -1.26 1.26
C SER A 8 13.70 -1.41 0.84
N SER A 9 12.81 -1.87 1.73
CA SER A 9 11.40 -2.08 1.41
C SER A 9 10.57 -0.79 1.40
N HIS A 10 9.47 -0.81 0.64
CA HIS A 10 8.47 0.24 0.68
C HIS A 10 7.60 0.16 1.94
N VAL A 11 6.72 1.16 2.12
CA VAL A 11 5.97 1.36 3.37
C VAL A 11 5.08 0.18 3.76
N ILE A 12 4.32 -0.42 2.82
CA ILE A 12 3.42 -1.55 3.12
C ILE A 12 4.21 -2.78 3.59
N PRO A 13 5.20 -3.31 2.85
CA PRO A 13 5.94 -4.49 3.30
C PRO A 13 6.74 -4.23 4.59
N ALA A 14 7.30 -3.02 4.78
CA ALA A 14 7.97 -2.66 6.01
C ALA A 14 7.01 -2.70 7.22
N LEU A 15 5.82 -2.11 7.09
CA LEU A 15 4.82 -2.09 8.16
C LEU A 15 4.27 -3.49 8.45
N ILE A 16 3.97 -4.29 7.43
CA ILE A 16 3.53 -5.68 7.61
C ILE A 16 4.56 -6.45 8.45
N LYS A 17 5.84 -6.42 8.04
CA LYS A 17 6.91 -7.12 8.75
C LYS A 17 7.09 -6.63 10.18
N LYS A 18 7.07 -5.30 10.41
CA LYS A 18 7.18 -4.73 11.74
C LYS A 18 6.00 -5.13 12.62
N ILE A 19 4.77 -4.88 12.14
CA ILE A 19 3.55 -5.08 12.94
C ILE A 19 3.37 -6.56 13.28
N LEU A 20 3.59 -7.48 12.35
CA LEU A 20 3.44 -8.92 12.62
C LEU A 20 4.41 -9.43 13.70
N LYS A 21 5.60 -8.83 13.82
CA LYS A 21 6.60 -9.20 14.83
C LYS A 21 6.36 -8.59 16.21
N LEU A 22 5.50 -7.57 16.35
CA LEU A 22 5.20 -6.96 17.66
C LEU A 22 4.58 -7.98 18.62
N LYS A 23 5.10 -7.98 19.85
CA LYS A 23 4.57 -8.73 21.01
C LYS A 23 3.77 -7.79 21.92
N ASP A 24 3.16 -8.36 22.96
CA ASP A 24 2.44 -7.58 23.95
C ASP A 24 3.35 -6.53 24.60
N ASN A 25 2.84 -5.31 24.70
CA ASN A 25 3.54 -4.12 25.22
C ASN A 25 4.65 -3.54 24.33
N ASP A 26 4.87 -4.08 23.14
CA ASP A 26 5.78 -3.43 22.17
C ASP A 26 5.17 -2.14 21.63
N ILE A 27 6.04 -1.23 21.21
CA ILE A 27 5.70 0.05 20.57
C ILE A 27 6.09 -0.02 19.11
N LEU A 28 5.20 0.39 18.21
CA LEU A 28 5.50 0.53 16.79
C LEU A 28 6.24 1.85 16.53
N GLU A 29 7.52 1.78 16.25
CA GLU A 29 8.29 2.95 15.86
C GLU A 29 8.10 3.26 14.36
N CYS A 30 7.63 4.47 14.06
CA CYS A 30 7.36 4.97 12.72
C CYS A 30 8.09 6.28 12.43
N TRP A 31 8.37 6.51 11.17
CA TRP A 31 8.94 7.76 10.68
C TRP A 31 7.84 8.78 10.42
N GLY A 32 8.21 10.06 10.51
CA GLY A 32 7.32 11.19 10.20
C GLY A 32 6.26 11.42 11.26
N THR A 33 5.08 11.78 10.81
CA THR A 33 3.88 12.08 11.62
C THR A 33 2.72 11.13 11.34
N GLY A 34 2.80 10.36 10.26
CA GLY A 34 1.71 9.49 9.78
C GLY A 34 0.65 10.20 8.95
N SER A 35 0.75 11.51 8.78
CA SER A 35 -0.25 12.31 8.04
C SER A 35 -0.07 12.27 6.52
N SER A 36 1.12 11.90 6.03
CA SER A 36 1.36 11.75 4.59
C SER A 36 0.40 10.76 3.94
N THR A 37 -0.07 11.10 2.74
CA THR A 37 -1.03 10.27 2.02
C THR A 37 -0.46 9.69 0.73
N ARG A 38 -0.96 8.51 0.36
CA ARG A 38 -0.57 7.77 -0.85
C ARG A 38 -1.79 7.12 -1.49
N ASP A 39 -1.64 6.82 -2.78
CA ASP A 39 -2.54 5.95 -3.52
C ASP A 39 -1.91 4.55 -3.55
N PHE A 40 -2.62 3.57 -2.99
CA PHE A 40 -2.15 2.19 -2.90
C PHE A 40 -2.94 1.29 -3.83
N LEU A 41 -2.30 0.79 -4.86
CA LEU A 41 -2.89 -0.13 -5.84
C LEU A 41 -2.45 -1.57 -5.54
N TYR A 42 -3.40 -2.50 -5.54
CA TYR A 42 -3.09 -3.92 -5.40
C TYR A 42 -2.45 -4.48 -6.68
N VAL A 43 -1.50 -5.40 -6.52
CA VAL A 43 -0.66 -5.86 -7.64
C VAL A 43 -1.46 -6.54 -8.75
N GLU A 44 -2.53 -7.28 -8.43
CA GLU A 44 -3.36 -7.95 -9.44
C GLU A 44 -4.12 -6.91 -10.30
N ASP A 45 -4.65 -5.84 -9.69
CA ASP A 45 -5.26 -4.73 -10.41
C ASP A 45 -4.22 -4.01 -11.29
N CYS A 46 -2.99 -3.86 -10.81
CA CYS A 46 -1.90 -3.29 -11.60
C CYS A 46 -1.59 -4.14 -12.83
N VAL A 47 -1.53 -5.46 -12.69
CA VAL A 47 -1.32 -6.40 -13.81
C VAL A 47 -2.45 -6.31 -14.81
N GLU A 48 -3.71 -6.26 -14.36
CA GLU A 48 -4.88 -6.08 -15.23
C GLU A 48 -4.77 -4.77 -16.03
N ALA A 49 -4.44 -3.66 -15.35
CA ALA A 49 -4.25 -2.37 -16.03
C ALA A 49 -3.18 -2.42 -17.12
N LEU A 50 -2.05 -3.09 -16.84
CA LEU A 50 -0.95 -3.25 -17.82
C LEU A 50 -1.38 -4.09 -19.02
N ILE A 51 -2.15 -5.16 -18.79
CA ILE A 51 -2.70 -5.99 -19.89
C ILE A 51 -3.66 -5.16 -20.73
N LEU A 52 -4.63 -4.46 -20.13
CA LEU A 52 -5.58 -3.62 -20.85
C LEU A 52 -4.87 -2.53 -21.64
N ALA A 53 -3.90 -1.85 -21.03
CA ALA A 53 -3.12 -0.83 -21.72
C ALA A 53 -2.34 -1.42 -22.90
N SER A 54 -1.76 -2.62 -22.79
CA SER A 54 -1.03 -3.27 -23.87
C SER A 54 -1.90 -3.62 -25.08
N ILE A 55 -3.20 -3.81 -24.87
CA ILE A 55 -4.16 -4.19 -25.92
C ILE A 55 -4.82 -2.95 -26.56
N TYR A 56 -5.18 -1.96 -25.73
CA TYR A 56 -6.08 -0.88 -26.14
C TYR A 56 -5.41 0.49 -26.18
N TYR A 57 -4.19 0.67 -25.65
CA TYR A 57 -3.52 1.96 -25.60
C TYR A 57 -2.28 1.97 -26.49
N ASN A 58 -2.30 2.77 -27.55
CA ASN A 58 -1.21 2.88 -28.53
C ASN A 58 -0.77 4.35 -28.75
N GLU A 59 -0.75 5.13 -27.66
CA GLU A 59 -0.31 6.52 -27.69
C GLU A 59 0.98 6.69 -26.88
N THR A 60 1.67 7.82 -27.07
CA THR A 60 2.93 8.14 -26.37
C THR A 60 2.73 8.90 -25.07
N ASN A 61 1.52 9.40 -24.81
CA ASN A 61 1.23 10.17 -23.60
C ASN A 61 1.18 9.27 -22.36
N PRO A 62 1.79 9.67 -21.21
CA PRO A 62 1.71 8.88 -20.02
C PRO A 62 0.28 8.80 -19.45
N VAL A 63 -0.06 7.63 -18.90
CA VAL A 63 -1.32 7.38 -18.21
C VAL A 63 -1.04 6.90 -16.79
N ASN A 64 -1.69 7.51 -15.81
CA ASN A 64 -1.60 7.06 -14.42
C ASN A 64 -2.43 5.79 -14.21
N ILE A 65 -1.84 4.83 -13.52
CA ILE A 65 -2.50 3.61 -13.05
C ILE A 65 -2.50 3.66 -11.52
N GLY A 66 -3.68 3.65 -10.91
CA GLY A 66 -3.87 3.77 -9.48
C GLY A 66 -5.33 3.52 -9.09
N THR A 67 -5.66 3.78 -7.84
CA THR A 67 -7.04 3.68 -7.33
C THR A 67 -7.77 5.02 -7.39
N GLY A 68 -7.04 6.13 -7.39
CA GLY A 68 -7.56 7.48 -7.18
C GLY A 68 -7.98 7.75 -5.72
N ILE A 69 -7.72 6.81 -4.82
CA ILE A 69 -8.11 6.90 -3.40
C ILE A 69 -6.90 7.29 -2.56
N GLU A 70 -7.09 8.36 -1.80
CA GLU A 70 -6.07 8.89 -0.90
C GLU A 70 -6.15 8.20 0.47
N THR A 71 -5.06 7.60 0.91
CA THR A 71 -4.96 6.92 2.22
C THR A 71 -3.75 7.43 2.98
N SER A 72 -3.93 7.85 4.24
CA SER A 72 -2.84 8.27 5.11
C SER A 72 -2.06 7.07 5.68
N ILE A 73 -0.80 7.30 6.07
CA ILE A 73 0.01 6.25 6.70
C ILE A 73 -0.59 5.78 8.02
N ILE A 74 -1.23 6.68 8.80
CA ILE A 74 -1.91 6.28 10.03
C ILE A 74 -3.13 5.38 9.75
N GLU A 75 -3.90 5.65 8.70
CA GLU A 75 -5.01 4.78 8.29
C GLU A 75 -4.51 3.40 7.84
N LEU A 76 -3.42 3.36 7.06
CA LEU A 76 -2.78 2.11 6.66
C LEU A 76 -2.36 1.27 7.89
N ILE A 77 -1.73 1.90 8.90
CA ILE A 77 -1.32 1.23 10.14
C ILE A 77 -2.54 0.69 10.90
N ASN A 78 -3.60 1.49 11.02
CA ASN A 78 -4.82 1.06 11.70
C ASN A 78 -5.44 -0.18 11.03
N LYS A 79 -5.48 -0.22 9.69
CA LYS A 79 -5.94 -1.40 8.94
C LYS A 79 -5.06 -2.63 9.20
N LEU A 80 -3.75 -2.47 9.27
CA LEU A 80 -2.85 -3.58 9.61
C LEU A 80 -3.01 -4.05 11.06
N PHE A 81 -3.30 -3.16 12.00
CA PHE A 81 -3.65 -3.53 13.38
C PHE A 81 -4.95 -4.34 13.45
N GLU A 82 -5.95 -3.97 12.65
CA GLU A 82 -7.20 -4.73 12.53
C GLU A 82 -6.97 -6.13 11.96
N ILE A 83 -6.10 -6.26 10.96
CA ILE A 83 -5.73 -7.56 10.39
C ILE A 83 -4.99 -8.43 11.41
N LYS A 84 -4.07 -7.84 12.19
CA LYS A 84 -3.38 -8.53 13.29
C LYS A 84 -4.31 -8.87 14.46
N GLY A 85 -5.46 -8.21 14.59
CA GLY A 85 -6.39 -8.36 15.69
C GLY A 85 -5.94 -7.68 17.00
N LYS A 86 -4.96 -6.78 16.92
CA LYS A 86 -4.43 -6.07 18.09
C LYS A 86 -3.92 -4.67 17.71
N ARG A 87 -4.20 -3.68 18.56
CA ARG A 87 -3.66 -2.32 18.46
C ARG A 87 -2.43 -2.17 19.35
N PHE A 88 -1.48 -1.35 18.88
CA PHE A 88 -0.25 -1.02 19.59
C PHE A 88 -0.10 0.49 19.70
N GLU A 89 0.68 0.93 20.68
CA GLU A 89 1.12 2.31 20.75
C GLU A 89 2.03 2.62 19.54
N ILE A 90 1.87 3.80 18.94
CA ILE A 90 2.69 4.26 17.83
C ILE A 90 3.57 5.40 18.32
N LYS A 91 4.87 5.25 18.17
CA LYS A 91 5.85 6.30 18.45
C LYS A 91 6.37 6.88 17.14
N TRP A 92 5.97 8.10 16.86
CA TRP A 92 6.46 8.86 15.72
C TRP A 92 7.78 9.55 16.03
N ASN A 93 8.75 9.50 15.10
CA ASN A 93 10.03 10.15 15.33
C ASN A 93 10.04 11.66 15.02
N GLY A 94 8.94 12.23 14.54
CA GLY A 94 8.77 13.64 14.24
C GLY A 94 9.67 14.19 13.11
N LYS A 95 10.37 13.33 12.37
CA LYS A 95 11.14 13.77 11.19
C LYS A 95 10.17 14.21 10.09
N LEU A 96 10.68 15.00 9.14
CA LEU A 96 9.88 15.45 8.01
C LEU A 96 9.29 14.25 7.26
N ASP A 97 7.99 14.24 7.11
CA ASP A 97 7.29 13.39 6.16
C ASP A 97 7.78 13.78 4.76
N GLY A 98 8.21 12.87 3.94
CA GLY A 98 8.63 13.17 2.57
C GLY A 98 7.55 13.98 1.82
N GLN A 99 7.14 13.59 0.64
CA GLN A 99 6.05 14.26 -0.07
C GLN A 99 4.74 14.13 0.72
N PRO A 100 4.08 15.25 1.13
CA PRO A 100 2.92 15.20 2.01
C PRO A 100 1.74 14.45 1.41
N ARG A 101 1.51 14.65 0.10
CA ARG A 101 0.36 14.09 -0.63
C ARG A 101 0.81 13.52 -1.98
N ARG A 102 0.35 12.30 -2.27
CA ARG A 102 0.46 11.70 -3.60
C ARG A 102 -0.78 10.85 -3.87
N VAL A 103 -1.66 11.37 -4.70
CA VAL A 103 -2.82 10.66 -5.24
C VAL A 103 -2.83 10.86 -6.76
N LEU A 104 -3.31 9.88 -7.48
CA LEU A 104 -3.29 9.88 -8.94
C LEU A 104 -4.67 10.26 -9.51
N ASP A 105 -4.67 11.05 -10.58
CA ASP A 105 -5.84 11.16 -11.45
C ASP A 105 -5.84 9.95 -12.40
N VAL A 106 -6.82 9.09 -12.23
CA VAL A 106 -6.97 7.81 -12.95
C VAL A 106 -8.00 7.87 -14.08
N SER A 107 -8.58 9.03 -14.35
CA SER A 107 -9.63 9.23 -15.36
C SER A 107 -9.21 8.72 -16.73
N LYS A 108 -7.99 9.04 -17.18
CA LYS A 108 -7.45 8.58 -18.47
C LYS A 108 -7.42 7.06 -18.60
N ALA A 109 -7.03 6.33 -17.57
CA ALA A 109 -6.99 4.85 -17.62
C ALA A 109 -8.37 4.27 -17.83
N LYS A 110 -9.38 4.83 -17.15
CA LYS A 110 -10.77 4.47 -17.32
C LYS A 110 -11.29 4.78 -18.72
N ASP A 111 -11.03 5.99 -19.22
CA ASP A 111 -11.59 6.49 -20.49
C ASP A 111 -10.93 5.84 -21.71
N LEU A 112 -9.62 5.56 -21.66
CA LEU A 112 -8.85 5.09 -22.82
C LEU A 112 -8.84 3.56 -22.95
N PHE A 113 -8.83 2.82 -21.85
CA PHE A 113 -8.81 1.34 -21.89
C PHE A 113 -9.65 0.66 -20.82
N GLY A 114 -10.60 1.38 -20.22
CA GLY A 114 -11.63 0.81 -19.33
C GLY A 114 -11.14 0.35 -17.96
N PHE A 115 -9.90 0.68 -17.56
CA PHE A 115 -9.37 0.24 -16.27
C PHE A 115 -9.96 1.03 -15.10
N THR A 116 -10.39 0.30 -14.09
CA THR A 116 -10.72 0.83 -12.77
C THR A 116 -10.32 -0.21 -11.73
N ALA A 117 -9.53 0.18 -10.72
CA ALA A 117 -9.13 -0.72 -9.65
C ALA A 117 -10.36 -1.27 -8.91
N THR A 118 -10.41 -2.58 -8.71
CA THR A 118 -11.54 -3.28 -8.08
C THR A 118 -11.23 -3.81 -6.68
N THR A 119 -9.95 -4.00 -6.36
CA THR A 119 -9.52 -4.50 -5.05
C THR A 119 -9.40 -3.35 -4.06
N CYS A 120 -10.27 -3.32 -3.05
CA CYS A 120 -10.16 -2.33 -1.98
C CYS A 120 -8.89 -2.57 -1.14
N LEU A 121 -8.38 -1.52 -0.49
CA LEU A 121 -7.14 -1.58 0.30
C LEU A 121 -7.16 -2.67 1.37
N ASP A 122 -8.28 -2.82 2.09
CA ASP A 122 -8.41 -3.85 3.13
C ASP A 122 -8.23 -5.27 2.58
N SER A 123 -8.90 -5.58 1.47
CA SER A 123 -8.79 -6.88 0.80
C SER A 123 -7.36 -7.12 0.29
N GLY A 124 -6.75 -6.13 -0.35
CA GLY A 124 -5.37 -6.22 -0.84
C GLY A 124 -4.35 -6.43 0.29
N LEU A 125 -4.53 -5.73 1.42
CA LEU A 125 -3.68 -5.90 2.61
C LEU A 125 -3.81 -7.30 3.21
N ARG A 126 -5.03 -7.84 3.36
CA ARG A 126 -5.26 -9.20 3.88
C ARG A 126 -4.58 -10.25 3.01
N LYS A 127 -4.76 -10.20 1.70
CA LYS A 127 -4.09 -11.09 0.75
C LYS A 127 -2.56 -10.99 0.86
N THR A 128 -2.03 -9.77 1.01
CA THR A 128 -0.58 -9.55 1.12
C THR A 128 -0.01 -10.08 2.43
N VAL A 129 -0.72 -9.88 3.55
CA VAL A 129 -0.35 -10.42 4.87
C VAL A 129 -0.39 -11.94 4.86
N GLU A 130 -1.45 -12.55 4.32
CA GLU A 130 -1.59 -14.00 4.19
C GLU A 130 -0.43 -14.59 3.36
N TRP A 131 -0.11 -13.98 2.22
CA TRP A 131 1.02 -14.40 1.39
C TRP A 131 2.35 -14.29 2.17
N TYR A 132 2.56 -13.22 2.94
CA TYR A 132 3.76 -13.04 3.75
C TYR A 132 3.90 -14.14 4.80
N LEU A 133 2.83 -14.42 5.56
CA LEU A 133 2.82 -15.47 6.58
C LEU A 133 3.11 -16.85 5.98
N ASN A 134 2.47 -17.19 4.87
CA ASN A 134 2.70 -18.46 4.18
C ASN A 134 4.14 -18.64 3.67
N LYS A 135 4.84 -17.54 3.38
CA LYS A 135 6.19 -17.58 2.85
C LYS A 135 7.29 -17.54 3.92
N TYR A 136 7.07 -16.82 5.02
CA TYR A 136 8.12 -16.49 5.98
C TYR A 136 7.87 -16.99 7.40
N ASP A 137 6.65 -17.44 7.73
CA ASP A 137 6.27 -17.94 9.07
C ASP A 137 6.09 -19.48 9.11
N ASN A 138 6.48 -20.19 8.03
CA ASN A 138 6.53 -21.65 7.97
C ASN A 138 7.90 -22.19 8.36
#